data_29bdcbe2ed5adfa5fdf6792101396858
#
_entry.id   29bdcbe2ed5adfa5fdf6792101396858
#
_cell.length_a   1.000
_cell.length_b   1.000
_cell.length_c   1.000
_cell.angle_alpha   90.00
_cell.angle_beta   90.00
_cell.angle_gamma   90.00
#
_symmetry.space_group_name_H-M   'P 1'
#
loop_
_entity.id
_entity.type
_entity.pdbx_description
1 polymer ?
#
loop_
_entity_poly.entity_id
_entity_poly.type
_entity_poly.pdbx_seq_one_letter_code
_entity_poly.pdbx_strand_id
1 'polypeptide(L)'
;ALHPLPPFPSQNRVEEEFLHRLGRAVQDLGYTPLFLLDRGFDRVSLMRKLQGWGMGFLIRLRQNREVEPRGGKRLPLKEGYRRVVHPLREEVRLFGHGGEEVEVTLLVYPGGREPWYLAYSGPFGGKPPYGWRMWIEEGFRDLKGQGFGLDRHRLRTGASLRGWLWLLALGMALLILLGARLQGREWLPRLLAHPERQSLFRLGRIALAQGPPPWREAVVEELIRLLQELG
;
A
#
# COMPACT_ATOMS: atom_id res chain seq x y z
N ALA A 1 20.46 25.21 -31.32
CA ALA A 1 19.71 23.96 -31.51
C ALA A 1 19.35 23.42 -30.12
N LEU A 2 18.04 23.35 -29.80
CA LEU A 2 17.56 22.71 -28.59
C LEU A 2 17.79 21.21 -28.76
N HIS A 3 18.62 20.61 -27.94
CA HIS A 3 18.74 19.15 -27.87
C HIS A 3 17.39 18.61 -27.39
N PRO A 4 16.78 17.64 -28.10
CA PRO A 4 15.56 17.02 -27.62
C PRO A 4 15.85 16.38 -26.26
N LEU A 5 14.99 16.68 -25.26
CA LEU A 5 15.06 16.01 -23.97
C LEU A 5 14.92 14.49 -24.21
N PRO A 6 15.70 13.66 -23.50
CA PRO A 6 15.54 12.22 -23.62
C PRO A 6 14.08 11.85 -23.33
N PRO A 7 13.50 10.88 -24.08
CA PRO A 7 12.13 10.48 -23.87
C PRO A 7 11.97 10.02 -22.41
N PHE A 8 10.93 10.53 -21.75
CA PHE A 8 10.59 10.09 -20.40
C PHE A 8 10.40 8.56 -20.41
N PRO A 9 10.97 7.84 -19.45
CA PRO A 9 10.75 6.41 -19.35
C PRO A 9 9.24 6.16 -19.18
N SER A 10 8.73 5.04 -19.74
CA SER A 10 7.32 4.70 -19.58
C SER A 10 6.97 4.57 -18.09
N GLN A 11 5.75 4.94 -17.71
CA GLN A 11 5.27 4.82 -16.34
C GLN A 11 5.54 3.41 -15.77
N ASN A 12 5.27 2.36 -16.56
CA ASN A 12 5.50 0.98 -16.16
C ASN A 12 6.95 0.71 -15.77
N ARG A 13 7.91 1.26 -16.52
CA ARG A 13 9.34 1.09 -16.22
C ARG A 13 9.72 1.78 -14.91
N VAL A 14 9.20 2.97 -14.67
CA VAL A 14 9.45 3.72 -13.42
C VAL A 14 8.86 2.96 -12.22
N GLU A 15 7.65 2.44 -12.36
CA GLU A 15 6.98 1.64 -11.32
C GLU A 15 7.78 0.36 -11.01
N GLU A 16 8.21 -0.36 -12.03
CA GLU A 16 9.02 -1.59 -11.87
C GLU A 16 10.35 -1.30 -11.19
N GLU A 17 11.06 -0.27 -11.60
CA GLU A 17 12.31 0.14 -10.99
C GLU A 17 12.12 0.54 -9.52
N PHE A 18 11.06 1.29 -9.21
CA PHE A 18 10.73 1.66 -7.84
C PHE A 18 10.42 0.44 -6.97
N LEU A 19 9.57 -0.48 -7.44
CA LEU A 19 9.24 -1.71 -6.71
C LEU A 19 10.47 -2.58 -6.50
N HIS A 20 11.34 -2.71 -7.51
CA HIS A 20 12.59 -3.45 -7.38
C HIS A 20 13.51 -2.87 -6.30
N ARG A 21 13.77 -1.56 -6.35
CA ARG A 21 14.63 -0.88 -5.36
C ARG A 21 14.06 -0.97 -3.94
N LEU A 22 12.75 -0.72 -3.78
CA LEU A 22 12.10 -0.83 -2.49
C LEU A 22 12.14 -2.26 -1.94
N GLY A 23 11.84 -3.25 -2.80
CA GLY A 23 11.89 -4.65 -2.40
C GLY A 23 13.28 -5.09 -2.00
N ARG A 24 14.33 -4.66 -2.74
CA ARG A 24 15.73 -4.94 -2.39
C ARG A 24 16.09 -4.33 -1.03
N ALA A 25 15.73 -3.07 -0.79
CA ALA A 25 15.99 -2.43 0.51
C ALA A 25 15.35 -3.18 1.68
N VAL A 26 14.12 -3.72 1.49
CA VAL A 26 13.45 -4.55 2.50
C VAL A 26 14.15 -5.90 2.68
N GLN A 27 14.61 -6.52 1.60
CA GLN A 27 15.37 -7.79 1.65
C GLN A 27 16.72 -7.61 2.35
N ASP A 28 17.42 -6.49 2.11
CA ASP A 28 18.69 -6.16 2.74
C ASP A 28 18.56 -5.99 4.27
N LEU A 29 17.35 -5.67 4.76
CA LEU A 29 17.00 -5.67 6.19
C LEU A 29 16.61 -7.05 6.74
N GLY A 30 16.69 -8.10 5.93
CA GLY A 30 16.34 -9.48 6.33
C GLY A 30 14.84 -9.81 6.25
N TYR A 31 14.02 -8.97 5.65
CA TYR A 31 12.58 -9.20 5.51
C TYR A 31 12.20 -9.66 4.09
N THR A 32 11.11 -10.40 3.99
CA THR A 32 10.50 -10.73 2.70
C THR A 32 9.43 -9.69 2.35
N PRO A 33 9.61 -8.87 1.30
CA PRO A 33 8.63 -7.87 0.91
C PRO A 33 7.35 -8.50 0.37
N LEU A 34 6.19 -7.95 0.74
CA LEU A 34 4.89 -8.25 0.15
C LEU A 34 4.26 -6.97 -0.38
N PHE A 35 4.10 -6.85 -1.69
CA PHE A 35 3.48 -5.70 -2.32
C PHE A 35 1.96 -5.86 -2.44
N LEU A 36 1.21 -4.91 -1.89
CA LEU A 36 -0.25 -4.82 -2.03
C LEU A 36 -0.56 -3.81 -3.14
N LEU A 37 -1.02 -4.28 -4.29
CA LEU A 37 -1.15 -3.48 -5.49
C LEU A 37 -2.59 -3.48 -6.01
N ASP A 38 -3.01 -2.38 -6.61
CA ASP A 38 -4.34 -2.24 -7.17
C ASP A 38 -4.44 -2.78 -8.63
N ARG A 39 -5.61 -2.58 -9.27
CA ARG A 39 -5.86 -3.01 -10.65
C ARG A 39 -4.96 -2.36 -11.70
N GLY A 40 -4.34 -1.25 -11.41
CA GLY A 40 -3.39 -0.58 -12.30
C GLY A 40 -2.14 -1.41 -12.53
N PHE A 41 -1.80 -2.25 -11.58
CA PHE A 41 -0.64 -3.15 -11.61
C PHE A 41 -0.96 -4.57 -12.13
N ASP A 42 -2.16 -4.81 -12.65
CA ASP A 42 -2.55 -6.09 -13.25
C ASP A 42 -1.83 -6.33 -14.58
N ARG A 43 -0.55 -6.69 -14.49
CA ARG A 43 0.36 -7.02 -15.61
C ARG A 43 1.11 -8.30 -15.31
N VAL A 44 1.00 -9.28 -16.20
CA VAL A 44 1.69 -10.58 -16.09
C VAL A 44 3.21 -10.39 -16.08
N SER A 45 3.73 -9.49 -16.91
CA SER A 45 5.16 -9.13 -16.93
C SER A 45 5.69 -8.64 -15.58
N LEU A 46 4.92 -7.80 -14.87
CA LEU A 46 5.28 -7.33 -13.54
C LEU A 46 5.25 -8.47 -12.50
N MET A 47 4.21 -9.32 -12.53
CA MET A 47 4.08 -10.47 -11.61
C MET A 47 5.26 -11.42 -11.76
N ARG A 48 5.66 -11.74 -13.00
CA ARG A 48 6.86 -12.56 -13.29
C ARG A 48 8.14 -11.94 -12.74
N LYS A 49 8.31 -10.62 -12.91
CA LYS A 49 9.48 -9.91 -12.36
C LYS A 49 9.52 -9.96 -10.85
N LEU A 50 8.39 -9.70 -10.17
CA LEU A 50 8.30 -9.78 -8.71
C LEU A 50 8.64 -11.18 -8.20
N GLN A 51 8.12 -12.24 -8.83
CA GLN A 51 8.49 -13.62 -8.51
C GLN A 51 10.00 -13.89 -8.75
N GLY A 52 10.52 -13.47 -9.89
CA GLY A 52 11.95 -13.61 -10.22
C GLY A 52 12.89 -12.87 -9.27
N TRP A 53 12.41 -11.80 -8.61
CA TRP A 53 13.13 -11.07 -7.58
C TRP A 53 12.95 -11.64 -6.17
N GLY A 54 12.18 -12.72 -6.01
CA GLY A 54 11.86 -13.30 -4.70
C GLY A 54 10.96 -12.41 -3.85
N MET A 55 10.11 -11.58 -4.48
CA MET A 55 9.23 -10.63 -3.82
C MET A 55 7.79 -11.11 -3.90
N GLY A 56 7.08 -11.12 -2.76
CA GLY A 56 5.67 -11.45 -2.70
C GLY A 56 4.79 -10.31 -3.21
N PHE A 57 3.62 -10.66 -3.72
CA PHE A 57 2.61 -9.68 -4.13
C PHE A 57 1.19 -10.16 -3.89
N LEU A 58 0.29 -9.21 -3.79
CA LEU A 58 -1.15 -9.37 -3.77
C LEU A 58 -1.75 -8.29 -4.65
N ILE A 59 -2.11 -8.64 -5.89
CA ILE A 59 -2.54 -7.72 -6.95
C ILE A 59 -4.01 -7.93 -7.25
N ARG A 60 -4.82 -6.85 -7.25
CA ARG A 60 -6.20 -6.93 -7.70
C ARG A 60 -6.26 -7.07 -9.21
N LEU A 61 -6.97 -8.11 -9.68
CA LEU A 61 -7.13 -8.41 -11.09
C LEU A 61 -8.35 -7.72 -11.69
N ARG A 62 -8.30 -7.50 -13.00
CA ARG A 62 -9.44 -7.05 -13.80
C ARG A 62 -10.38 -8.23 -14.05
N GLN A 63 -11.69 -7.99 -14.11
CA GLN A 63 -12.69 -9.03 -14.30
C GLN A 63 -12.56 -9.80 -15.62
N ASN A 64 -12.04 -9.13 -16.65
CA ASN A 64 -11.80 -9.71 -17.97
C ASN A 64 -10.41 -10.36 -18.11
N ARG A 65 -9.64 -10.48 -17.02
CA ARG A 65 -8.37 -11.22 -17.03
C ARG A 65 -8.65 -12.67 -17.37
N GLU A 66 -7.94 -13.19 -18.36
CA GLU A 66 -7.98 -14.61 -18.71
C GLU A 66 -7.15 -15.42 -17.71
N VAL A 67 -7.73 -16.50 -17.29
CA VAL A 67 -7.20 -17.42 -16.30
C VAL A 67 -7.44 -18.86 -16.73
N GLU A 68 -6.51 -19.73 -16.42
CA GLU A 68 -6.64 -21.18 -16.61
C GLU A 68 -6.41 -21.85 -15.24
N PRO A 69 -7.47 -22.40 -14.64
CA PRO A 69 -7.37 -23.25 -13.48
C PRO A 69 -6.55 -24.52 -13.79
N ARG A 70 -5.92 -25.12 -12.81
CA ARG A 70 -5.13 -26.34 -12.99
C ARG A 70 -6.03 -27.47 -13.54
N GLY A 71 -5.73 -27.94 -14.77
CA GLY A 71 -6.52 -28.95 -15.46
C GLY A 71 -7.84 -28.46 -16.03
N GLY A 72 -8.10 -27.14 -15.99
CA GLY A 72 -9.30 -26.51 -16.55
C GLY A 72 -9.09 -25.90 -17.93
N LYS A 73 -10.10 -25.15 -18.38
CA LYS A 73 -10.04 -24.39 -19.61
C LYS A 73 -9.75 -22.93 -19.33
N ARG A 74 -9.07 -22.27 -20.27
CA ARG A 74 -8.83 -20.84 -20.24
C ARG A 74 -10.15 -20.07 -20.42
N LEU A 75 -10.44 -19.13 -19.50
CA LEU A 75 -11.66 -18.33 -19.48
C LEU A 75 -11.45 -17.01 -18.73
N PRO A 76 -12.27 -15.97 -19.00
CA PRO A 76 -12.25 -14.74 -18.22
C PRO A 76 -12.70 -14.96 -16.76
N LEU A 77 -12.07 -14.27 -15.81
CA LEU A 77 -12.44 -14.37 -14.38
C LEU A 77 -13.93 -14.16 -14.12
N LYS A 78 -14.55 -13.16 -14.77
CA LYS A 78 -15.99 -12.88 -14.63
C LYS A 78 -16.90 -14.04 -15.07
N GLU A 79 -16.44 -14.93 -15.93
CA GLU A 79 -17.20 -16.08 -16.39
C GLU A 79 -17.06 -17.27 -15.47
N GLY A 80 -15.81 -17.57 -15.04
CA GLY A 80 -15.54 -18.71 -14.16
C GLY A 80 -15.91 -18.49 -12.70
N TYR A 81 -15.81 -17.25 -12.21
CA TYR A 81 -15.84 -16.99 -10.76
C TYR A 81 -16.90 -15.98 -10.32
N ARG A 82 -17.85 -15.63 -11.19
CA ARG A 82 -18.91 -14.64 -10.88
C ARG A 82 -19.80 -15.01 -9.71
N ARG A 83 -20.07 -16.31 -9.53
CA ARG A 83 -21.02 -16.84 -8.55
C ARG A 83 -20.35 -17.44 -7.31
N VAL A 84 -19.17 -17.01 -6.98
CA VAL A 84 -18.48 -17.47 -5.77
C VAL A 84 -19.20 -16.93 -4.53
N VAL A 85 -19.72 -17.85 -3.73
CA VAL A 85 -20.48 -17.54 -2.50
C VAL A 85 -19.56 -17.52 -1.27
N HIS A 86 -18.50 -18.32 -1.29
CA HIS A 86 -17.50 -18.39 -0.23
C HIS A 86 -16.12 -18.03 -0.76
N PRO A 87 -15.20 -17.52 0.09
CA PRO A 87 -13.83 -17.30 -0.33
C PRO A 87 -13.22 -18.54 -0.96
N LEU A 88 -12.65 -18.37 -2.16
CA LEU A 88 -11.99 -19.44 -2.92
C LEU A 88 -10.49 -19.17 -2.99
N ARG A 89 -9.68 -20.22 -2.92
CA ARG A 89 -8.25 -20.21 -3.17
C ARG A 89 -7.90 -21.33 -4.14
N GLU A 90 -7.26 -21.01 -5.25
CA GLU A 90 -6.95 -21.93 -6.32
C GLU A 90 -5.66 -21.55 -7.04
N GLU A 91 -4.85 -22.53 -7.43
CA GLU A 91 -3.67 -22.31 -8.27
C GLU A 91 -4.09 -22.17 -9.72
N VAL A 92 -3.69 -21.09 -10.36
CA VAL A 92 -4.08 -20.76 -11.71
C VAL A 92 -2.92 -20.19 -12.52
N ARG A 93 -3.05 -20.28 -13.85
CA ARG A 93 -2.18 -19.61 -14.80
C ARG A 93 -2.87 -18.38 -15.35
N LEU A 94 -2.22 -17.23 -15.30
CA LEU A 94 -2.66 -15.97 -15.89
C LEU A 94 -1.93 -15.71 -17.19
N PHE A 95 -2.61 -15.10 -18.15
CA PHE A 95 -2.07 -14.81 -19.47
C PHE A 95 -1.92 -13.31 -19.70
N GLY A 96 -0.77 -12.92 -20.24
CA GLY A 96 -0.41 -11.57 -20.62
C GLY A 96 -0.38 -11.37 -22.14
N HIS A 97 0.13 -10.21 -22.55
CA HIS A 97 0.35 -9.91 -23.95
C HIS A 97 1.56 -10.70 -24.49
N GLY A 98 1.52 -11.06 -25.78
CA GLY A 98 2.66 -11.72 -26.44
C GLY A 98 2.94 -13.16 -25.96
N GLY A 99 1.94 -13.84 -25.38
CA GLY A 99 2.11 -15.22 -24.91
C GLY A 99 2.77 -15.33 -23.52
N GLU A 100 2.95 -14.22 -22.81
CA GLU A 100 3.43 -14.27 -21.43
C GLU A 100 2.43 -14.99 -20.53
N GLU A 101 2.93 -15.80 -19.61
CA GLU A 101 2.13 -16.48 -18.61
C GLU A 101 2.81 -16.46 -17.25
N VAL A 102 2.02 -16.55 -16.17
CA VAL A 102 2.50 -16.63 -14.80
C VAL A 102 1.57 -17.50 -13.96
N GLU A 103 2.16 -18.37 -13.15
CA GLU A 103 1.44 -19.17 -12.15
C GLU A 103 1.31 -18.36 -10.86
N VAL A 104 0.09 -18.30 -10.32
CA VAL A 104 -0.23 -17.59 -9.09
C VAL A 104 -1.35 -18.33 -8.34
N THR A 105 -1.46 -18.05 -7.06
CA THR A 105 -2.67 -18.40 -6.31
C THR A 105 -3.74 -17.35 -6.58
N LEU A 106 -4.85 -17.73 -7.18
CA LEU A 106 -6.05 -16.91 -7.30
C LEU A 106 -6.83 -16.96 -5.99
N LEU A 107 -7.11 -15.78 -5.45
CA LEU A 107 -8.00 -15.64 -4.30
C LEU A 107 -9.25 -14.90 -4.77
N VAL A 108 -10.40 -15.48 -4.54
CA VAL A 108 -11.69 -14.86 -4.88
C VAL A 108 -12.47 -14.62 -3.59
N TYR A 109 -12.81 -13.37 -3.33
CA TYR A 109 -13.66 -13.01 -2.21
C TYR A 109 -15.01 -12.54 -2.74
N PRO A 110 -16.13 -13.09 -2.24
CA PRO A 110 -17.45 -12.55 -2.57
C PRO A 110 -17.52 -11.09 -2.12
N GLY A 111 -18.00 -10.23 -2.99
CA GLY A 111 -18.14 -8.79 -2.73
C GLY A 111 -19.54 -8.30 -3.12
N GLY A 112 -19.93 -7.09 -2.68
CA GLY A 112 -21.28 -6.57 -2.87
C GLY A 112 -21.74 -6.51 -4.34
N ARG A 113 -21.07 -5.71 -5.18
CA ARG A 113 -21.41 -5.59 -6.62
C ARG A 113 -20.63 -6.57 -7.49
N GLU A 114 -19.41 -6.86 -7.14
CA GLU A 114 -18.52 -7.76 -7.87
C GLU A 114 -17.57 -8.47 -6.90
N PRO A 115 -17.18 -9.74 -7.16
CA PRO A 115 -16.16 -10.42 -6.41
C PRO A 115 -14.80 -9.70 -6.51
N TRP A 116 -13.99 -9.84 -5.49
CA TRP A 116 -12.59 -9.42 -5.54
C TRP A 116 -11.74 -10.57 -6.05
N TYR A 117 -11.10 -10.36 -7.18
CA TYR A 117 -10.14 -11.28 -7.78
C TYR A 117 -8.74 -10.79 -7.44
N LEU A 118 -7.95 -11.59 -6.75
CA LEU A 118 -6.60 -11.23 -6.32
C LEU A 118 -5.61 -12.30 -6.79
N ALA A 119 -4.57 -11.88 -7.50
CA ALA A 119 -3.40 -12.72 -7.75
C ALA A 119 -2.46 -12.61 -6.56
N TYR A 120 -2.08 -13.75 -6.01
CA TYR A 120 -1.20 -13.85 -4.87
C TYR A 120 0.02 -14.72 -5.19
N SER A 121 1.18 -14.26 -4.75
CA SER A 121 2.43 -15.03 -4.70
C SER A 121 3.21 -14.57 -3.47
N GLY A 122 3.58 -15.51 -2.60
CA GLY A 122 4.34 -15.16 -1.39
C GLY A 122 4.18 -16.18 -0.25
N PRO A 123 4.85 -15.94 0.87
CA PRO A 123 4.98 -16.93 1.95
C PRO A 123 3.79 -17.02 2.92
N PHE A 124 2.73 -16.21 2.73
CA PHE A 124 1.60 -16.21 3.68
C PHE A 124 0.71 -17.44 3.52
N GLY A 125 0.70 -18.30 4.54
CA GLY A 125 -0.19 -19.45 4.59
C GLY A 125 -1.66 -19.14 4.93
N GLY A 126 -1.94 -17.96 5.50
CA GLY A 126 -3.27 -17.54 5.97
C GLY A 126 -4.03 -16.63 4.99
N LYS A 127 -5.04 -15.90 5.51
CA LYS A 127 -5.79 -14.90 4.76
C LYS A 127 -4.88 -13.69 4.45
N PRO A 128 -4.61 -13.40 3.18
CA PRO A 128 -3.77 -12.26 2.83
C PRO A 128 -4.39 -10.93 3.28
N PRO A 129 -3.56 -9.98 3.75
CA PRO A 129 -4.03 -8.73 4.34
C PRO A 129 -4.42 -7.68 3.31
N TYR A 130 -5.17 -8.03 2.26
CA TYR A 130 -5.53 -7.06 1.20
C TYR A 130 -6.31 -5.84 1.72
N GLY A 131 -7.03 -5.99 2.82
CA GLY A 131 -7.69 -4.88 3.49
C GLY A 131 -6.73 -3.76 3.92
N TRP A 132 -5.46 -4.06 4.15
CA TRP A 132 -4.43 -3.06 4.46
C TRP A 132 -4.17 -2.07 3.32
N ARG A 133 -4.59 -2.39 2.08
CA ARG A 133 -4.56 -1.44 0.98
C ARG A 133 -5.34 -0.16 1.28
N MET A 134 -6.41 -0.25 2.08
CA MET A 134 -7.16 0.93 2.52
C MET A 134 -6.30 1.93 3.30
N TRP A 135 -5.28 1.46 4.02
CA TRP A 135 -4.32 2.34 4.72
C TRP A 135 -3.52 3.21 3.76
N ILE A 136 -3.27 2.73 2.53
CA ILE A 136 -2.61 3.52 1.48
C ILE A 136 -3.51 4.70 1.08
N GLU A 137 -4.80 4.45 0.89
CA GLU A 137 -5.77 5.50 0.55
C GLU A 137 -5.93 6.51 1.69
N GLU A 138 -5.98 6.05 2.94
CA GLU A 138 -5.96 6.91 4.12
C GLU A 138 -4.66 7.71 4.21
N GLY A 139 -3.51 7.08 4.01
CA GLY A 139 -2.21 7.75 3.98
C GLY A 139 -2.14 8.85 2.93
N PHE A 140 -2.64 8.60 1.71
CA PHE A 140 -2.72 9.64 0.68
C PHE A 140 -3.68 10.78 1.06
N ARG A 141 -4.77 10.50 1.74
CA ARG A 141 -5.70 11.51 2.26
C ARG A 141 -5.04 12.36 3.32
N ASP A 142 -4.29 11.72 4.21
CA ASP A 142 -3.54 12.38 5.28
C ASP A 142 -2.39 13.23 4.73
N LEU A 143 -1.72 12.80 3.65
CA LEU A 143 -0.69 13.60 2.97
C LEU A 143 -1.26 14.79 2.19
N LYS A 144 -2.46 14.69 1.66
CA LYS A 144 -3.14 15.75 0.88
C LYS A 144 -3.86 16.76 1.80
N GLY A 145 -4.96 17.29 1.34
CA GLY A 145 -5.67 18.42 1.94
C GLY A 145 -6.14 18.27 3.37
N GLN A 146 -6.27 17.05 3.90
CA GLN A 146 -6.67 16.82 5.30
C GLN A 146 -5.48 16.75 6.28
N GLY A 147 -4.25 16.68 5.80
CA GLY A 147 -3.05 16.58 6.63
C GLY A 147 -2.01 17.62 6.26
N PHE A 148 -1.02 17.23 5.47
CA PHE A 148 0.14 18.06 5.14
C PHE A 148 -0.05 18.99 3.93
N GLY A 149 -1.16 18.93 3.21
CA GLY A 149 -1.42 19.79 2.05
C GLY A 149 -0.49 19.53 0.86
N LEU A 150 -0.10 18.27 0.62
CA LEU A 150 0.80 17.90 -0.47
C LEU A 150 0.34 18.38 -1.83
N ASP A 151 -0.95 18.53 -2.05
CA ASP A 151 -1.59 19.03 -3.27
C ASP A 151 -1.52 20.55 -3.44
N ARG A 152 -1.12 21.31 -2.41
CA ARG A 152 -1.11 22.77 -2.37
C ARG A 152 0.29 23.38 -2.44
N HIS A 153 1.33 22.56 -2.45
CA HIS A 153 2.70 23.06 -2.49
C HIS A 153 3.02 23.72 -3.84
N ARG A 154 3.85 24.77 -3.81
CA ARG A 154 4.32 25.50 -5.00
C ARG A 154 5.80 25.25 -5.28
N LEU A 155 6.30 24.05 -5.00
CA LEU A 155 7.70 23.69 -5.20
C LEU A 155 7.98 23.55 -6.70
N ARG A 156 9.02 24.28 -7.18
CA ARG A 156 9.35 24.37 -8.61
C ARG A 156 10.53 23.50 -9.03
N THR A 157 11.31 22.96 -8.08
CA THR A 157 12.49 22.16 -8.38
C THR A 157 12.38 20.74 -7.83
N GLY A 158 12.97 19.78 -8.55
CA GLY A 158 12.98 18.38 -8.09
C GLY A 158 13.77 18.17 -6.78
N ALA A 159 14.78 19.00 -6.51
CA ALA A 159 15.53 18.97 -5.25
C ALA A 159 14.66 19.40 -4.06
N SER A 160 13.95 20.53 -4.21
CA SER A 160 13.02 21.01 -3.18
C SER A 160 11.88 20.02 -2.95
N LEU A 161 11.35 19.40 -4.00
CA LEU A 161 10.32 18.39 -3.89
C LEU A 161 10.83 17.16 -3.11
N ARG A 162 12.05 16.68 -3.39
CA ARG A 162 12.65 15.57 -2.64
C ARG A 162 12.80 15.90 -1.16
N GLY A 163 13.38 17.03 -0.82
CA GLY A 163 13.51 17.47 0.57
C GLY A 163 12.17 17.56 1.28
N TRP A 164 11.16 18.12 0.62
CA TRP A 164 9.80 18.20 1.13
C TRP A 164 9.18 16.81 1.38
N LEU A 165 9.33 15.88 0.42
CA LEU A 165 8.83 14.51 0.58
C LEU A 165 9.50 13.77 1.73
N TRP A 166 10.80 13.98 1.97
CA TRP A 166 11.50 13.42 3.14
C TRP A 166 10.95 13.96 4.45
N LEU A 167 10.72 15.28 4.55
CA LEU A 167 10.13 15.89 5.74
C LEU A 167 8.70 15.38 5.98
N LEU A 168 7.90 15.23 4.92
CA LEU A 168 6.57 14.66 5.00
C LEU A 168 6.60 13.20 5.48
N ALA A 169 7.50 12.38 4.93
CA ALA A 169 7.63 10.99 5.31
C ALA A 169 8.04 10.85 6.80
N LEU A 170 9.00 11.65 7.25
CA LEU A 170 9.42 11.68 8.65
C LEU A 170 8.28 12.16 9.56
N GLY A 171 7.63 13.27 9.23
CA GLY A 171 6.50 13.79 10.00
C GLY A 171 5.34 12.80 10.07
N MET A 172 5.03 12.11 8.97
CA MET A 172 4.01 11.07 8.93
C MET A 172 4.38 9.89 9.83
N ALA A 173 5.62 9.41 9.76
CA ALA A 173 6.11 8.32 10.59
C ALA A 173 6.02 8.67 12.09
N LEU A 174 6.48 9.85 12.48
CA LEU A 174 6.40 10.32 13.87
C LEU A 174 4.96 10.42 14.36
N LEU A 175 4.03 10.96 13.54
CA LEU A 175 2.62 11.07 13.93
C LEU A 175 1.93 9.70 14.02
N ILE A 176 2.28 8.75 13.16
CA ILE A 176 1.77 7.38 13.24
C ILE A 176 2.28 6.69 14.52
N LEU A 177 3.57 6.79 14.81
CA LEU A 177 4.16 6.23 16.03
C LEU A 177 3.55 6.85 17.28
N LEU A 178 3.41 8.17 17.31
CA LEU A 178 2.73 8.88 18.41
C LEU A 178 1.29 8.40 18.56
N GLY A 179 0.51 8.31 17.47
CA GLY A 179 -0.85 7.78 17.49
C GLY A 179 -0.94 6.36 18.04
N ALA A 180 0.01 5.49 17.66
CA ALA A 180 0.09 4.12 18.17
C ALA A 180 0.35 4.07 19.70
N ARG A 181 1.24 4.95 20.20
CA ARG A 181 1.53 5.08 21.63
C ARG A 181 0.37 5.64 22.44
N LEU A 182 -0.42 6.51 21.81
CA LEU A 182 -1.57 7.15 22.44
C LEU A 182 -2.86 6.33 22.34
N GLN A 183 -2.90 5.36 21.45
CA GLN A 183 -4.07 4.48 21.30
C GLN A 183 -4.38 3.76 22.61
N GLY A 184 -5.66 3.81 23.06
CA GLY A 184 -6.09 3.21 24.33
C GLY A 184 -5.91 4.10 25.57
N ARG A 185 -5.35 5.31 25.44
CA ARG A 185 -5.28 6.25 26.57
C ARG A 185 -6.67 6.73 26.95
N GLU A 186 -7.00 6.74 28.25
CA GLU A 186 -8.31 7.05 28.80
C GLU A 186 -8.85 8.47 28.48
N TRP A 187 -7.95 9.41 28.23
CA TRP A 187 -8.33 10.78 27.88
C TRP A 187 -8.65 10.98 26.39
N LEU A 188 -8.25 10.04 25.51
CA LEU A 188 -8.41 10.18 24.07
C LEU A 188 -9.89 10.27 23.62
N PRO A 189 -10.85 9.55 24.22
CA PRO A 189 -12.28 9.70 23.92
C PRO A 189 -12.85 11.09 24.24
N ARG A 190 -12.18 11.87 25.10
CA ARG A 190 -12.58 13.27 25.38
C ARG A 190 -12.22 14.23 24.26
N LEU A 191 -11.24 13.88 23.42
CA LEU A 191 -10.86 14.65 22.24
C LEU A 191 -11.55 14.18 20.96
N LEU A 192 -11.91 12.91 20.90
CA LEU A 192 -12.42 12.25 19.70
C LEU A 192 -13.57 11.31 20.08
N ALA A 193 -14.72 11.48 19.45
CA ALA A 193 -15.91 10.66 19.72
C ALA A 193 -15.69 9.15 19.49
N HIS A 194 -14.83 8.79 18.53
CA HIS A 194 -14.55 7.41 18.15
C HIS A 194 -13.07 7.22 17.80
N PRO A 195 -12.14 7.26 18.81
CA PRO A 195 -10.71 7.15 18.56
C PRO A 195 -10.31 5.83 17.90
N GLU A 196 -11.03 4.74 18.17
CA GLU A 196 -10.81 3.41 17.59
C GLU A 196 -11.09 3.33 16.08
N ARG A 197 -11.79 4.32 15.53
CA ARG A 197 -12.11 4.44 14.09
C ARG A 197 -11.21 5.41 13.34
N GLN A 198 -10.26 6.03 14.02
CA GLN A 198 -9.33 6.98 13.41
C GLN A 198 -8.05 6.30 12.96
N SER A 199 -7.41 6.84 11.91
CA SER A 199 -6.05 6.42 11.56
C SER A 199 -5.07 6.83 12.66
N LEU A 200 -3.99 6.06 12.84
CA LEU A 200 -2.94 6.37 13.80
C LEU A 200 -2.33 7.75 13.55
N PHE A 201 -2.14 8.11 12.28
CA PHE A 201 -1.70 9.45 11.89
C PHE A 201 -2.64 10.53 12.43
N ARG A 202 -3.95 10.37 12.22
CA ARG A 202 -4.93 11.34 12.69
C ARG A 202 -4.98 11.44 14.20
N LEU A 203 -4.86 10.33 14.93
CA LEU A 203 -4.75 10.30 16.38
C LEU A 203 -3.55 11.13 16.85
N GLY A 204 -2.36 10.85 16.32
CA GLY A 204 -1.15 11.59 16.67
C GLY A 204 -1.25 13.08 16.36
N ARG A 205 -1.78 13.45 15.18
CA ARG A 205 -1.95 14.84 14.76
C ARG A 205 -2.92 15.61 15.66
N ILE A 206 -4.09 15.04 15.97
CA ILE A 206 -5.08 15.70 16.80
C ILE A 206 -4.57 15.84 18.23
N ALA A 207 -3.97 14.79 18.79
CA ALA A 207 -3.41 14.86 20.15
C ALA A 207 -2.33 15.94 20.26
N LEU A 208 -1.44 16.05 19.26
CA LEU A 208 -0.41 17.08 19.24
C LEU A 208 -0.98 18.50 19.08
N ALA A 209 -2.00 18.67 18.22
CA ALA A 209 -2.55 19.99 17.90
C ALA A 209 -3.58 20.50 18.91
N GLN A 210 -4.38 19.62 19.50
CA GLN A 210 -5.56 19.96 20.28
C GLN A 210 -5.54 19.45 21.73
N GLY A 211 -4.48 18.74 22.13
CA GLY A 211 -4.35 18.25 23.50
C GLY A 211 -4.39 19.42 24.49
N PRO A 212 -5.30 19.43 25.50
CA PRO A 212 -5.31 20.42 26.56
C PRO A 212 -3.98 20.36 27.37
N PRO A 213 -3.63 21.45 28.12
CA PRO A 213 -2.32 21.59 28.73
C PRO A 213 -1.77 20.35 29.43
N PRO A 214 -2.46 19.65 30.34
CA PRO A 214 -1.87 18.46 31.00
C PRO A 214 -1.65 17.29 30.03
N TRP A 215 -2.43 17.18 28.97
CA TRP A 215 -2.28 16.10 27.98
C TRP A 215 -1.30 16.46 26.89
N ARG A 216 -1.13 17.77 26.59
CA ARG A 216 -0.10 18.22 25.65
C ARG A 216 1.31 17.94 26.17
N GLU A 217 1.53 18.13 27.46
CA GLU A 217 2.80 17.77 28.11
C GLU A 217 3.05 16.27 27.98
N ALA A 218 2.08 15.41 28.31
CA ALA A 218 2.20 13.96 28.14
C ALA A 218 2.45 13.55 26.69
N VAL A 219 1.84 14.23 25.71
CA VAL A 219 2.07 13.98 24.27
C VAL A 219 3.50 14.39 23.87
N VAL A 220 3.98 15.54 24.34
CA VAL A 220 5.33 16.03 24.07
C VAL A 220 6.37 15.11 24.73
N GLU A 221 6.16 14.68 25.96
CA GLU A 221 7.03 13.70 26.62
C GLU A 221 7.12 12.38 25.83
N GLU A 222 5.99 11.87 25.36
CA GLU A 222 5.96 10.65 24.55
C GLU A 222 6.67 10.83 23.20
N LEU A 223 6.55 12.01 22.58
CA LEU A 223 7.30 12.33 21.35
C LEU A 223 8.80 12.39 21.61
N ILE A 224 9.25 12.99 22.73
CA ILE A 224 10.65 13.03 23.13
C ILE A 224 11.19 11.61 23.35
N ARG A 225 10.45 10.74 24.04
CA ARG A 225 10.83 9.34 24.23
C ARG A 225 11.00 8.60 22.89
N LEU A 226 10.03 8.78 21.98
CA LEU A 226 10.14 8.20 20.64
C LEU A 226 11.39 8.65 19.89
N LEU A 227 11.72 9.94 19.96
CA LEU A 227 12.93 10.47 19.33
C LEU A 227 14.21 9.91 19.95
N GLN A 228 14.23 9.68 21.28
CA GLN A 228 15.35 9.05 21.98
C GLN A 228 15.52 7.56 21.65
N GLU A 229 14.41 6.84 21.39
CA GLU A 229 14.45 5.43 21.00
C GLU A 229 14.90 5.22 19.54
N LEU A 230 14.79 6.25 18.69
CA LEU A 230 15.16 6.22 17.27
C LEU A 230 16.59 6.68 16.99
N GLY A 231 17.27 7.31 17.94
CA GLY A 231 18.66 7.79 17.84
C GLY A 231 19.65 6.89 18.53
#